data_b51917a19db80cf89ecc5e5c89775bf1
#
_entry.id   b51917a19db80cf89ecc5e5c89775bf1
#
_cell.length_a   1.000
_cell.length_b   1.000
_cell.length_c   1.000
_cell.angle_alpha   90.00
_cell.angle_beta   90.00
_cell.angle_gamma   90.00
#
_symmetry.space_group_name_H-M   'P 1'
#
loop_
_entity.id
_entity.type
_entity.pdbx_description
1 polymer ?
#
loop_
_entity_poly.entity_id
_entity_poly.type
_entity_poly.pdbx_seq_one_letter_code
_entity_poly.pdbx_strand_id
1 'polypeptide(L)'
;MTRITRRALAAAPLALAASHALAAPTPRAAPPAPASPWPDATETAARIRRGEITAAEVVETAIRRAEALQETLNLIVNSDFERALAKAKAGPSGPPNAPFWGVPFLVKDLVDYKGLPTRGGSQSQRFAPPATEQAPNCDAFDRAGLIVLGKSATPEAGFLPSTEPIATGLTRNPWDLTRSPGGSSGGSSVAVAAGIVPAAHATDGGGSIRIPASHCGLFGLKPSRGRMDDWENKDPIIGFAAEHVVTRSVRDSAALFALTEDHKPNASFPPVGVVDGPAKKRLRIGVLLANGEGHAPTPDVVAANDHAAKLAAGLGHHVDFVRLPYDGDQFIQDFLLLWANGAKRTADGVAKATGRKPDDTLLEPFTLGLADMAARAKPQDLGQALKRLEADVLAYDTWFGAYQFDVVLSPVLSSGPPKLGEIGPLVPFDILVPRLMEYVGYTPIHNIAGAPAMSVPLYWTPEGLPIGTMFAARAGQERMLFELAYELEAANPWAHRIPPVHA
;
A
#
# COMPACT_ATOMS: atom_id res chain seq x y z
N MET A 1 -42.26 -33.36 26.51
CA MET A 1 -43.38 -32.37 26.57
C MET A 1 -42.98 -31.35 27.62
N THR A 2 -42.54 -30.18 27.26
CA THR A 2 -42.59 -28.98 28.09
C THR A 2 -42.42 -27.77 27.17
N ARG A 3 -43.47 -26.96 27.08
CA ARG A 3 -43.56 -25.74 26.26
C ARG A 3 -42.73 -24.65 26.93
N ILE A 4 -41.86 -23.98 26.15
CA ILE A 4 -41.25 -22.71 26.53
C ILE A 4 -41.97 -21.56 25.84
N THR A 5 -42.54 -20.69 26.63
CA THR A 5 -43.37 -19.53 26.30
C THR A 5 -42.53 -18.37 25.73
N ARG A 6 -43.02 -17.75 24.68
CA ARG A 6 -42.55 -16.47 24.12
C ARG A 6 -42.73 -15.35 25.15
N ARG A 7 -41.66 -14.63 25.50
CA ARG A 7 -41.77 -13.33 26.17
C ARG A 7 -41.71 -12.21 25.14
N ALA A 8 -42.70 -11.37 25.18
CA ALA A 8 -42.89 -10.18 24.38
C ALA A 8 -41.87 -9.11 24.76
N LEU A 9 -41.20 -8.50 23.76
CA LEU A 9 -40.50 -7.23 23.91
C LEU A 9 -41.52 -6.09 23.72
N ALA A 10 -41.64 -5.27 24.76
CA ALA A 10 -42.46 -4.06 24.75
C ALA A 10 -41.84 -2.99 23.86
N ALA A 11 -42.61 -2.47 22.91
CA ALA A 11 -42.28 -1.30 22.10
C ALA A 11 -42.50 -0.02 22.94
N ALA A 12 -41.50 0.84 23.04
CA ALA A 12 -41.62 2.20 23.52
C ALA A 12 -41.96 3.14 22.35
N PRO A 13 -42.90 4.09 22.48
CA PRO A 13 -43.22 5.02 21.41
C PRO A 13 -42.15 6.13 21.27
N LEU A 14 -41.59 6.29 20.06
CA LEU A 14 -40.82 7.47 19.69
C LEU A 14 -41.77 8.68 19.51
N ALA A 15 -41.57 9.69 20.34
CA ALA A 15 -42.21 11.00 20.16
C ALA A 15 -41.56 11.72 18.96
N LEU A 16 -42.37 12.02 17.94
CA LEU A 16 -41.99 12.95 16.86
C LEU A 16 -41.92 14.36 17.43
N ALA A 17 -40.70 14.89 17.57
CA ALA A 17 -40.47 16.32 17.74
C ALA A 17 -40.34 16.98 16.36
N ALA A 18 -41.26 17.88 16.06
CA ALA A 18 -41.21 18.73 14.86
C ALA A 18 -40.01 19.68 14.95
N SER A 19 -38.96 19.42 14.17
CA SER A 19 -37.80 20.30 14.05
C SER A 19 -38.07 21.39 13.02
N HIS A 20 -38.07 22.63 13.46
CA HIS A 20 -38.00 23.83 12.62
C HIS A 20 -36.67 23.78 11.85
N ALA A 21 -36.74 23.80 10.52
CA ALA A 21 -35.57 23.91 9.66
C ALA A 21 -34.96 25.32 9.85
N LEU A 22 -33.93 25.40 10.69
CA LEU A 22 -32.99 26.52 10.67
C LEU A 22 -32.11 26.31 9.43
N ALA A 23 -32.11 27.29 8.51
CA ALA A 23 -31.21 27.32 7.37
C ALA A 23 -29.75 27.13 7.87
N ALA A 24 -29.09 26.09 7.39
CA ALA A 24 -27.70 25.84 7.72
C ALA A 24 -26.86 27.03 7.24
N PRO A 25 -25.94 27.55 8.08
CA PRO A 25 -25.03 28.61 7.64
C PRO A 25 -24.17 28.07 6.49
N THR A 26 -24.05 28.87 5.42
CA THR A 26 -23.13 28.59 4.31
C THR A 26 -21.76 28.27 4.86
N PRO A 27 -21.11 27.18 4.45
CA PRO A 27 -19.78 26.84 4.94
C PRO A 27 -18.83 27.99 4.61
N ARG A 28 -18.26 28.59 5.63
CA ARG A 28 -17.16 29.55 5.47
C ARG A 28 -15.99 28.75 4.87
N ALA A 29 -15.47 29.20 3.72
CA ALA A 29 -14.29 28.58 3.11
C ALA A 29 -13.22 28.39 4.19
N ALA A 30 -12.78 27.16 4.40
CA ALA A 30 -11.69 26.89 5.32
C ALA A 30 -10.44 27.68 4.88
N PRO A 31 -9.63 28.20 5.80
CA PRO A 31 -8.37 28.82 5.43
C PRO A 31 -7.55 27.82 4.62
N PRO A 32 -6.76 28.29 3.62
CA PRO A 32 -5.92 27.39 2.85
C PRO A 32 -5.04 26.59 3.81
N ALA A 33 -4.97 25.27 3.59
CA ALA A 33 -4.13 24.41 4.39
C ALA A 33 -2.67 24.87 4.34
N PRO A 34 -1.92 24.73 5.43
CA PRO A 34 -0.50 25.05 5.41
C PRO A 34 0.19 24.21 4.33
N ALA A 35 1.05 24.86 3.53
CA ALA A 35 1.80 24.18 2.47
C ALA A 35 2.77 23.16 3.05
N SER A 36 2.98 22.05 2.31
CA SER A 36 4.07 21.14 2.63
C SER A 36 5.41 21.87 2.60
N PRO A 37 6.34 21.59 3.52
CA PRO A 37 7.69 22.17 3.47
C PRO A 37 8.51 21.59 2.30
N TRP A 38 8.07 20.46 1.75
CA TRP A 38 8.73 19.80 0.61
C TRP A 38 7.82 19.85 -0.61
N PRO A 39 8.35 20.27 -1.78
CA PRO A 39 7.60 20.14 -3.03
C PRO A 39 7.34 18.65 -3.30
N ASP A 40 6.20 18.34 -3.90
CA ASP A 40 5.92 17.01 -4.41
C ASP A 40 6.65 16.78 -5.75
N ALA A 41 6.51 15.59 -6.35
CA ALA A 41 7.24 15.24 -7.58
C ALA A 41 6.86 16.16 -8.75
N THR A 42 5.57 16.47 -8.87
CA THR A 42 5.03 17.35 -9.92
C THR A 42 5.59 18.76 -9.79
N GLU A 43 5.59 19.35 -8.60
CA GLU A 43 6.15 20.68 -8.37
C GLU A 43 7.67 20.69 -8.49
N THR A 44 8.35 19.64 -8.01
CA THR A 44 9.82 19.51 -8.18
C THR A 44 10.20 19.54 -9.67
N ALA A 45 9.53 18.73 -10.49
CA ALA A 45 9.76 18.72 -11.93
C ALA A 45 9.42 20.06 -12.60
N ALA A 46 8.35 20.72 -12.15
CA ALA A 46 7.96 22.03 -12.65
C ALA A 46 9.02 23.11 -12.32
N ARG A 47 9.56 23.13 -11.12
CA ARG A 47 10.64 24.04 -10.70
C ARG A 47 11.93 23.82 -11.51
N ILE A 48 12.27 22.56 -11.79
CA ILE A 48 13.41 22.25 -12.65
C ILE A 48 13.16 22.78 -14.07
N ARG A 49 11.97 22.58 -14.65
CA ARG A 49 11.63 23.09 -15.99
C ARG A 49 11.64 24.63 -16.08
N ARG A 50 11.27 25.33 -15.00
CA ARG A 50 11.34 26.80 -14.93
C ARG A 50 12.75 27.34 -14.69
N GLY A 51 13.75 26.45 -14.46
CA GLY A 51 15.11 26.84 -14.15
C GLY A 51 15.30 27.42 -12.75
N GLU A 52 14.35 27.22 -11.84
CA GLU A 52 14.43 27.68 -10.44
C GLU A 52 15.43 26.86 -9.62
N ILE A 53 15.60 25.60 -9.99
CA ILE A 53 16.54 24.66 -9.40
C ILE A 53 16.98 23.67 -10.48
N THR A 54 18.20 23.16 -10.40
CA THR A 54 18.70 22.14 -11.31
C THR A 54 18.40 20.72 -10.82
N ALA A 55 18.32 19.74 -11.72
CA ALA A 55 18.19 18.33 -11.36
C ALA A 55 19.33 17.86 -10.47
N ALA A 56 20.58 18.36 -10.71
CA ALA A 56 21.73 18.04 -9.89
C ALA A 56 21.56 18.51 -8.44
N GLU A 57 21.11 19.75 -8.19
CA GLU A 57 20.85 20.27 -6.84
C GLU A 57 19.75 19.49 -6.11
N VAL A 58 18.70 19.08 -6.82
CA VAL A 58 17.60 18.27 -6.24
C VAL A 58 18.12 16.90 -5.84
N VAL A 59 18.88 16.22 -6.73
CA VAL A 59 19.43 14.89 -6.48
C VAL A 59 20.50 14.94 -5.37
N GLU A 60 21.41 15.92 -5.38
CA GLU A 60 22.39 16.13 -4.29
C GLU A 60 21.70 16.35 -2.94
N THR A 61 20.60 17.10 -2.92
CA THR A 61 19.83 17.32 -1.69
C THR A 61 19.20 16.03 -1.20
N ALA A 62 18.62 15.23 -2.10
CA ALA A 62 18.01 13.93 -1.74
C ALA A 62 19.09 12.95 -1.23
N ILE A 63 20.29 12.92 -1.83
CA ILE A 63 21.40 12.10 -1.38
C ILE A 63 21.84 12.50 0.04
N ARG A 64 22.10 13.81 0.29
CA ARG A 64 22.48 14.29 1.62
C ARG A 64 21.45 13.93 2.69
N ARG A 65 20.16 14.04 2.37
CA ARG A 65 19.04 13.65 3.25
C ARG A 65 19.05 12.16 3.53
N ALA A 66 19.24 11.36 2.49
CA ALA A 66 19.32 9.90 2.62
C ALA A 66 20.49 9.50 3.52
N GLU A 67 21.69 10.03 3.30
CA GLU A 67 22.89 9.76 4.10
C GLU A 67 22.70 10.18 5.57
N ALA A 68 22.13 11.35 5.82
CA ALA A 68 21.90 11.86 7.17
C ALA A 68 20.92 11.00 7.99
N LEU A 69 19.96 10.34 7.33
CA LEU A 69 18.91 9.56 8.00
C LEU A 69 19.11 8.05 7.91
N GLN A 70 20.08 7.56 7.10
CA GLN A 70 20.26 6.13 6.83
C GLN A 70 20.54 5.33 8.10
N GLU A 71 21.42 5.81 8.99
CA GLU A 71 21.75 5.12 10.23
C GLU A 71 20.53 5.01 11.16
N THR A 72 19.70 6.05 11.21
CA THR A 72 18.52 6.10 12.09
C THR A 72 17.36 5.29 11.52
N LEU A 73 17.08 5.41 10.22
CA LEU A 73 15.86 4.87 9.59
C LEU A 73 16.09 3.56 8.84
N ASN A 74 17.32 3.28 8.37
CA ASN A 74 17.70 2.09 7.61
C ASN A 74 16.76 1.80 6.42
N LEU A 75 16.64 2.77 5.52
CA LEU A 75 15.61 2.75 4.46
C LEU A 75 16.15 2.34 3.08
N ILE A 76 17.44 2.51 2.79
CA ILE A 76 18.09 2.15 1.52
C ILE A 76 19.05 0.97 1.76
N VAL A 77 18.90 -0.08 0.96
CA VAL A 77 19.70 -1.32 1.08
C VAL A 77 20.77 -1.44 -0.01
N ASN A 78 20.60 -0.76 -1.13
CA ASN A 78 21.58 -0.62 -2.20
C ASN A 78 21.48 0.79 -2.76
N SER A 79 22.49 1.63 -2.50
CA SER A 79 22.57 2.99 -3.05
C SER A 79 23.29 3.00 -4.39
N ASP A 80 22.92 3.98 -5.24
CA ASP A 80 23.52 4.23 -6.55
C ASP A 80 23.74 5.74 -6.75
N PHE A 81 24.18 6.40 -5.70
CA PHE A 81 24.25 7.86 -5.61
C PHE A 81 25.16 8.49 -6.67
N GLU A 82 26.31 7.86 -6.94
CA GLU A 82 27.25 8.36 -7.95
C GLU A 82 26.61 8.36 -9.35
N ARG A 83 25.98 7.24 -9.77
CA ARG A 83 25.32 7.15 -11.05
C ARG A 83 24.12 8.08 -11.14
N ALA A 84 23.35 8.19 -10.07
CA ALA A 84 22.22 9.11 -9.98
C ALA A 84 22.65 10.57 -10.16
N LEU A 85 23.72 10.99 -9.48
CA LEU A 85 24.26 12.33 -9.60
C LEU A 85 24.85 12.59 -10.99
N ALA A 86 25.55 11.61 -11.57
CA ALA A 86 26.07 11.71 -12.93
C ALA A 86 24.93 11.88 -13.96
N LYS A 87 23.84 11.10 -13.83
CA LYS A 87 22.61 11.26 -14.63
C LYS A 87 22.03 12.67 -14.48
N ALA A 88 21.91 13.17 -13.25
CA ALA A 88 21.36 14.49 -12.97
C ALA A 88 22.17 15.62 -13.61
N LYS A 89 23.52 15.50 -13.59
CA LYS A 89 24.46 16.46 -14.19
C LYS A 89 24.49 16.41 -15.71
N ALA A 90 24.35 15.20 -16.29
CA ALA A 90 24.36 15.02 -17.74
C ALA A 90 23.02 15.45 -18.40
N GLY A 91 22.01 15.69 -17.61
CA GLY A 91 20.65 15.84 -18.06
C GLY A 91 19.95 14.48 -18.16
N PRO A 92 18.63 14.39 -17.93
CA PRO A 92 17.91 13.14 -17.93
C PRO A 92 17.92 12.47 -19.29
N SER A 93 17.88 11.14 -19.27
CA SER A 93 17.86 10.28 -20.44
C SER A 93 16.50 10.19 -21.14
N GLY A 94 15.51 10.98 -20.69
CA GLY A 94 14.18 11.08 -21.29
C GLY A 94 14.00 12.33 -22.13
N PRO A 95 12.87 12.48 -22.83
CA PRO A 95 12.57 13.69 -23.56
C PRO A 95 12.55 14.89 -22.59
N PRO A 96 12.98 16.10 -23.01
CA PRO A 96 13.04 17.29 -22.14
C PRO A 96 11.73 17.69 -21.47
N ASN A 97 10.61 17.20 -21.98
CA ASN A 97 9.25 17.41 -21.47
C ASN A 97 8.71 16.20 -20.69
N ALA A 98 9.55 15.24 -20.29
CA ALA A 98 9.14 14.14 -19.44
C ALA A 98 8.52 14.67 -18.12
N PRO A 99 7.40 14.11 -17.65
CA PRO A 99 6.60 14.70 -16.57
C PRO A 99 7.38 14.89 -15.24
N PHE A 100 8.31 13.98 -14.94
CA PHE A 100 9.08 13.96 -13.70
C PHE A 100 10.59 14.13 -13.93
N TRP A 101 10.94 14.89 -14.98
CA TRP A 101 12.33 15.11 -15.33
C TRP A 101 13.17 15.62 -14.16
N GLY A 102 14.21 14.84 -13.80
CA GLY A 102 15.17 15.22 -12.76
C GLY A 102 14.71 14.94 -11.31
N VAL A 103 13.54 14.35 -11.12
CA VAL A 103 13.01 14.05 -9.77
C VAL A 103 13.69 12.80 -9.21
N PRO A 104 14.23 12.83 -7.96
CA PRO A 104 14.83 11.66 -7.31
C PRO A 104 13.76 10.64 -6.92
N PHE A 105 14.13 9.36 -7.02
CA PHE A 105 13.22 8.24 -6.83
C PHE A 105 13.93 7.03 -6.21
N LEU A 106 13.18 6.10 -5.61
CA LEU A 106 13.67 4.82 -5.12
C LEU A 106 12.85 3.67 -5.69
N VAL A 107 13.51 2.56 -6.00
CA VAL A 107 12.87 1.32 -6.43
C VAL A 107 12.91 0.31 -5.29
N LYS A 108 11.77 -0.34 -5.00
CA LYS A 108 11.70 -1.38 -3.97
C LYS A 108 12.63 -2.56 -4.29
N ASP A 109 13.31 -3.10 -3.29
CA ASP A 109 14.27 -4.20 -3.47
C ASP A 109 13.62 -5.59 -3.70
N LEU A 110 12.51 -5.61 -4.42
CA LEU A 110 11.87 -6.83 -4.95
C LEU A 110 11.78 -6.85 -6.48
N VAL A 111 12.16 -5.74 -7.12
CA VAL A 111 11.99 -5.56 -8.57
C VAL A 111 13.33 -5.24 -9.20
N ASP A 112 13.62 -5.83 -10.35
CA ASP A 112 14.88 -5.63 -11.05
C ASP A 112 14.98 -4.23 -11.66
N TYR A 113 16.04 -3.53 -11.27
CA TYR A 113 16.50 -2.30 -11.91
C TYR A 113 17.90 -2.53 -12.46
N LYS A 114 18.06 -2.40 -13.77
CA LYS A 114 19.32 -2.74 -14.48
C LYS A 114 20.53 -2.05 -13.87
N GLY A 115 21.54 -2.86 -13.55
CA GLY A 115 22.79 -2.41 -12.93
C GLY A 115 22.77 -2.36 -11.41
N LEU A 116 21.62 -2.63 -10.74
CA LEU A 116 21.53 -2.79 -9.29
C LEU A 116 21.16 -4.22 -8.93
N PRO A 117 21.70 -4.78 -7.83
CA PRO A 117 21.27 -6.08 -7.35
C PRO A 117 19.86 -6.01 -6.77
N THR A 118 19.07 -7.09 -6.92
CA THR A 118 17.80 -7.32 -6.24
C THR A 118 18.03 -8.40 -5.18
N ARG A 119 17.95 -8.04 -3.90
CA ARG A 119 18.27 -8.91 -2.77
C ARG A 119 17.04 -9.35 -1.98
N GLY A 120 15.92 -8.65 -2.13
CA GLY A 120 14.64 -9.03 -1.55
C GLY A 120 14.64 -9.19 -0.03
N GLY A 121 15.53 -8.47 0.69
CA GLY A 121 15.67 -8.62 2.14
C GLY A 121 16.18 -10.00 2.60
N SER A 122 16.72 -10.84 1.69
CA SER A 122 17.06 -12.24 1.97
C SER A 122 18.55 -12.47 2.11
N GLN A 123 18.94 -13.29 3.09
CA GLN A 123 20.30 -13.77 3.27
C GLN A 123 20.80 -14.59 2.06
N SER A 124 19.90 -15.36 1.44
CA SER A 124 20.20 -16.17 0.27
C SER A 124 20.61 -15.34 -0.95
N GLN A 125 20.17 -14.07 -1.02
CA GLN A 125 20.45 -13.13 -2.11
C GLN A 125 21.51 -12.07 -1.75
N ARG A 126 22.17 -12.23 -0.62
CA ARG A 126 23.16 -11.26 -0.09
C ARG A 126 24.25 -10.90 -1.12
N PHE A 127 24.62 -11.83 -1.98
CA PHE A 127 25.65 -11.66 -3.01
C PHE A 127 25.05 -11.68 -4.43
N ALA A 128 23.76 -11.40 -4.59
CA ALA A 128 23.13 -11.33 -5.90
C ALA A 128 23.89 -10.34 -6.80
N PRO A 129 24.18 -10.71 -8.06
CA PRO A 129 24.83 -9.80 -8.99
C PRO A 129 23.84 -8.67 -9.38
N PRO A 130 24.36 -7.56 -9.93
CA PRO A 130 23.52 -6.55 -10.54
C PRO A 130 22.62 -7.12 -11.61
N ALA A 131 21.35 -6.72 -11.65
CA ALA A 131 20.37 -7.14 -12.65
C ALA A 131 20.84 -6.74 -14.07
N THR A 132 20.69 -7.65 -15.02
CA THR A 132 21.03 -7.42 -16.44
C THR A 132 19.83 -6.93 -17.23
N GLU A 133 18.62 -7.20 -16.75
CA GLU A 133 17.35 -6.78 -17.31
C GLU A 133 16.67 -5.77 -16.39
N GLN A 134 15.66 -5.10 -16.90
CA GLN A 134 14.88 -4.11 -16.16
C GLN A 134 13.41 -4.50 -16.19
N ALA A 135 12.73 -4.33 -15.05
CA ALA A 135 11.29 -4.54 -14.99
C ALA A 135 10.54 -3.46 -15.83
N PRO A 136 9.41 -3.80 -16.46
CA PRO A 136 8.68 -2.87 -17.33
C PRO A 136 8.31 -1.54 -16.67
N ASN A 137 7.90 -1.56 -15.39
CA ASN A 137 7.61 -0.35 -14.63
C ASN A 137 8.85 0.55 -14.45
N CYS A 138 10.04 -0.06 -14.26
CA CYS A 138 11.29 0.68 -14.14
C CYS A 138 11.65 1.38 -15.45
N ASP A 139 11.36 0.76 -16.61
CA ASP A 139 11.48 1.43 -17.92
C ASP A 139 10.52 2.64 -18.03
N ALA A 140 9.31 2.51 -17.52
CA ALA A 140 8.35 3.62 -17.50
C ALA A 140 8.82 4.76 -16.56
N PHE A 141 9.42 4.46 -15.43
CA PHE A 141 10.01 5.47 -14.52
C PHE A 141 11.20 6.20 -15.17
N ASP A 142 12.07 5.47 -15.86
CA ASP A 142 13.18 6.09 -16.62
C ASP A 142 12.65 6.97 -17.75
N ARG A 143 11.63 6.52 -18.50
CA ARG A 143 10.98 7.35 -19.56
C ARG A 143 10.28 8.58 -18.97
N ALA A 144 9.75 8.49 -17.76
CA ALA A 144 9.16 9.63 -17.03
C ALA A 144 10.21 10.67 -16.61
N GLY A 145 11.49 10.34 -16.67
CA GLY A 145 12.61 11.21 -16.30
C GLY A 145 13.00 11.13 -14.81
N LEU A 146 12.50 10.15 -14.08
CA LEU A 146 12.89 9.91 -12.68
C LEU A 146 14.37 9.48 -12.58
N ILE A 147 15.02 9.91 -11.52
CA ILE A 147 16.42 9.56 -11.22
C ILE A 147 16.46 8.62 -10.03
N VAL A 148 16.75 7.35 -10.26
CA VAL A 148 16.80 6.32 -9.24
C VAL A 148 18.05 6.46 -8.40
N LEU A 149 17.87 6.66 -7.07
CA LEU A 149 18.95 6.78 -6.08
C LEU A 149 19.44 5.43 -5.57
N GLY A 150 18.64 4.36 -5.74
CA GLY A 150 18.94 3.04 -5.23
C GLY A 150 17.69 2.19 -4.95
N LYS A 151 17.91 1.13 -4.16
CA LYS A 151 16.88 0.17 -3.77
C LYS A 151 16.45 0.38 -2.32
N SER A 152 15.12 0.47 -2.09
CA SER A 152 14.54 0.67 -0.76
C SER A 152 14.30 -0.66 -0.02
N ALA A 153 14.42 -0.62 1.31
CA ALA A 153 14.30 -1.79 2.18
C ALA A 153 12.92 -2.46 2.11
N THR A 154 12.95 -3.79 2.22
CA THR A 154 11.77 -4.69 2.23
C THR A 154 12.05 -5.87 3.16
N PRO A 155 11.06 -6.51 3.82
CA PRO A 155 11.25 -7.78 4.48
C PRO A 155 11.58 -8.88 3.47
N GLU A 156 12.06 -10.02 3.94
CA GLU A 156 12.44 -11.15 3.09
C GLU A 156 11.32 -11.53 2.13
N ALA A 157 11.62 -11.47 0.83
CA ALA A 157 10.70 -11.77 -0.29
C ALA A 157 9.33 -11.06 -0.21
N GLY A 158 9.22 -10.02 0.62
CA GLY A 158 7.97 -9.27 0.83
C GLY A 158 6.92 -10.01 1.69
N PHE A 159 7.26 -11.09 2.39
CA PHE A 159 6.29 -11.94 3.07
C PHE A 159 5.70 -11.34 4.35
N LEU A 160 6.33 -10.36 4.98
CA LEU A 160 5.83 -9.74 6.21
C LEU A 160 5.23 -8.35 5.97
N PRO A 161 4.21 -7.95 6.76
CA PRO A 161 3.65 -6.61 6.77
C PRO A 161 4.45 -5.63 7.65
N SER A 162 5.67 -5.99 8.04
CA SER A 162 6.69 -5.17 8.69
C SER A 162 7.98 -5.20 7.87
N THR A 163 8.87 -4.22 8.05
CA THR A 163 10.15 -4.16 7.32
C THR A 163 11.30 -4.30 8.31
N GLU A 164 11.52 -5.56 8.71
CA GLU A 164 12.49 -5.95 9.74
C GLU A 164 13.37 -7.14 9.28
N PRO A 165 13.90 -7.14 8.04
CA PRO A 165 14.63 -8.29 7.54
C PRO A 165 15.92 -8.54 8.33
N ILE A 166 16.24 -9.80 8.60
CA ILE A 166 17.48 -10.19 9.28
C ILE A 166 18.70 -9.81 8.43
N ALA A 167 18.58 -9.88 7.10
CA ALA A 167 19.67 -9.63 6.17
C ALA A 167 20.19 -8.19 6.16
N THR A 168 19.30 -7.21 6.36
CA THR A 168 19.63 -5.78 6.24
C THR A 168 19.26 -4.95 7.48
N GLY A 169 18.63 -5.57 8.47
CA GLY A 169 18.21 -4.92 9.72
C GLY A 169 16.89 -4.16 9.65
N LEU A 170 16.49 -3.64 10.79
CA LEU A 170 15.19 -3.00 11.01
C LEU A 170 15.09 -1.66 10.28
N THR A 171 14.02 -1.45 9.52
CA THR A 171 13.60 -0.12 9.05
C THR A 171 12.65 0.50 10.07
N ARG A 172 12.89 1.74 10.47
CA ARG A 172 12.15 2.41 11.55
C ARG A 172 11.13 3.40 11.00
N ASN A 173 10.00 3.51 11.69
CA ASN A 173 8.97 4.47 11.35
C ASN A 173 9.42 5.90 11.73
N PRO A 174 9.41 6.89 10.82
CA PRO A 174 9.84 8.25 11.12
C PRO A 174 8.89 9.00 12.08
N TRP A 175 7.67 8.50 12.28
CA TRP A 175 6.73 9.03 13.27
C TRP A 175 7.02 8.56 14.69
N ASP A 176 7.57 7.35 14.85
CA ASP A 176 8.02 6.78 16.13
C ASP A 176 9.08 5.70 15.83
N LEU A 177 10.33 5.96 16.19
CA LEU A 177 11.48 5.08 15.91
C LEU A 177 11.39 3.71 16.61
N THR A 178 10.49 3.54 17.56
CA THR A 178 10.25 2.24 18.25
C THR A 178 9.24 1.35 17.49
N ARG A 179 8.66 1.86 16.39
CA ARG A 179 7.61 1.20 15.63
C ARG A 179 8.04 0.85 14.22
N SER A 180 7.37 -0.16 13.67
CA SER A 180 7.51 -0.55 12.28
C SER A 180 6.85 0.49 11.35
N PRO A 181 7.45 0.80 10.19
CA PRO A 181 6.80 1.60 9.15
C PRO A 181 5.75 0.81 8.37
N GLY A 182 5.49 -0.44 8.77
CA GLY A 182 4.74 -1.39 7.96
C GLY A 182 5.59 -2.05 6.89
N GLY A 183 4.96 -2.85 6.06
CA GLY A 183 5.60 -3.64 5.00
C GLY A 183 4.60 -4.12 3.94
N SER A 184 5.16 -4.61 2.88
CA SER A 184 6.57 -4.87 2.62
C SER A 184 7.31 -3.70 1.95
N SER A 185 6.65 -2.58 1.57
CA SER A 185 7.30 -1.40 0.96
C SER A 185 7.68 -0.35 2.03
N GLY A 186 8.22 -0.81 3.19
CA GLY A 186 8.52 0.10 4.32
C GLY A 186 9.62 1.10 4.01
N GLY A 187 10.72 0.67 3.40
CA GLY A 187 11.80 1.59 3.02
C GLY A 187 11.35 2.69 2.06
N SER A 188 10.50 2.35 1.07
CA SER A 188 9.87 3.31 0.16
C SER A 188 9.03 4.34 0.90
N SER A 189 8.17 3.87 1.81
CA SER A 189 7.27 4.75 2.56
C SER A 189 8.02 5.64 3.55
N VAL A 190 9.05 5.11 4.20
CA VAL A 190 9.94 5.91 5.09
C VAL A 190 10.64 7.02 4.30
N ALA A 191 11.18 6.70 3.12
CA ALA A 191 11.86 7.69 2.28
C ALA A 191 10.96 8.86 1.87
N VAL A 192 9.69 8.58 1.55
CA VAL A 192 8.70 9.59 1.16
C VAL A 192 8.20 10.37 2.38
N ALA A 193 7.89 9.69 3.48
CA ALA A 193 7.41 10.33 4.71
C ALA A 193 8.45 11.25 5.35
N ALA A 194 9.73 10.82 5.34
CA ALA A 194 10.84 11.62 5.89
C ALA A 194 11.33 12.74 4.94
N GLY A 195 10.73 12.93 3.77
CA GLY A 195 11.04 14.02 2.85
C GLY A 195 12.34 13.82 2.05
N ILE A 196 12.85 12.60 1.92
CA ILE A 196 14.06 12.28 1.13
C ILE A 196 13.74 12.32 -0.36
N VAL A 197 12.69 11.61 -0.77
CA VAL A 197 12.17 11.61 -2.14
C VAL A 197 10.67 11.94 -2.14
N PRO A 198 10.12 12.55 -3.20
CA PRO A 198 8.69 12.90 -3.22
C PRO A 198 7.78 11.69 -3.50
N ALA A 199 8.28 10.66 -4.16
CA ALA A 199 7.60 9.43 -4.49
C ALA A 199 8.59 8.27 -4.48
N ALA A 200 8.11 7.03 -4.27
CA ALA A 200 8.92 5.82 -4.35
C ALA A 200 8.08 4.63 -4.83
N HIS A 201 8.72 3.71 -5.57
CA HIS A 201 8.11 2.49 -6.04
C HIS A 201 7.71 1.56 -4.88
N ALA A 202 6.57 0.89 -5.03
CA ALA A 202 6.01 -0.03 -4.05
C ALA A 202 5.24 -1.16 -4.74
N THR A 203 5.16 -2.33 -4.08
CA THR A 203 4.38 -3.50 -4.55
C THR A 203 3.37 -3.92 -3.50
N ASP A 204 2.27 -4.57 -3.88
CA ASP A 204 1.18 -4.96 -2.97
C ASP A 204 0.61 -6.34 -3.33
N GLY A 205 1.02 -7.37 -2.60
CA GLY A 205 0.50 -8.74 -2.74
C GLY A 205 -0.55 -9.10 -1.67
N GLY A 206 -0.60 -8.36 -0.56
CA GLY A 206 -1.56 -8.58 0.53
C GLY A 206 -1.83 -7.31 1.34
N GLY A 207 -1.37 -6.15 0.83
CA GLY A 207 -1.46 -4.86 1.50
C GLY A 207 -0.17 -4.02 1.43
N SER A 208 0.84 -4.49 0.74
CA SER A 208 2.22 -3.96 0.87
C SER A 208 2.49 -2.58 0.23
N ILE A 209 1.53 -1.95 -0.44
CA ILE A 209 1.48 -0.49 -0.70
C ILE A 209 0.70 0.19 0.42
N ARG A 210 -0.49 -0.32 0.69
CA ARG A 210 -1.52 0.30 1.56
C ARG A 210 -1.11 0.30 3.03
N ILE A 211 -0.53 -0.79 3.52
CA ILE A 211 -0.07 -0.95 4.91
C ILE A 211 1.01 0.10 5.26
N PRO A 212 2.15 0.16 4.56
CA PRO A 212 3.17 1.14 4.89
C PRO A 212 2.74 2.58 4.56
N ALA A 213 1.87 2.82 3.57
CA ALA A 213 1.26 4.12 3.35
C ALA A 213 0.43 4.57 4.56
N SER A 214 -0.39 3.67 5.15
CA SER A 214 -1.16 3.93 6.37
C SER A 214 -0.26 4.32 7.55
N HIS A 215 0.79 3.55 7.78
CA HIS A 215 1.69 3.74 8.93
C HIS A 215 2.64 4.92 8.81
N CYS A 216 2.87 5.39 7.59
CA CYS A 216 3.77 6.52 7.31
C CYS A 216 3.03 7.82 6.96
N GLY A 217 1.68 7.83 6.99
CA GLY A 217 0.88 9.02 6.70
C GLY A 217 0.95 9.45 5.23
N LEU A 218 0.90 8.47 4.32
CA LEU A 218 1.03 8.66 2.87
C LEU A 218 -0.21 8.20 2.12
N PHE A 219 -0.34 8.67 0.88
CA PHE A 219 -1.26 8.12 -0.09
C PHE A 219 -0.63 6.90 -0.77
N GLY A 220 -1.38 5.79 -0.85
CA GLY A 220 -0.92 4.57 -1.53
C GLY A 220 -2.09 3.83 -2.18
N LEU A 221 -2.09 3.77 -3.51
CA LEU A 221 -3.08 3.03 -4.31
C LEU A 221 -2.50 1.69 -4.75
N LYS A 222 -3.20 0.60 -4.49
CA LYS A 222 -3.03 -0.68 -5.16
C LYS A 222 -3.95 -0.71 -6.39
N PRO A 223 -3.42 -0.77 -7.62
CA PRO A 223 -4.23 -0.87 -8.83
C PRO A 223 -5.01 -2.19 -8.95
N SER A 224 -5.89 -2.27 -9.92
CA SER A 224 -6.49 -3.54 -10.35
C SER A 224 -5.43 -4.49 -10.89
N ARG A 225 -5.64 -5.80 -10.71
CA ARG A 225 -4.81 -6.83 -11.35
C ARG A 225 -4.85 -6.65 -12.87
N GLY A 226 -3.69 -6.66 -13.52
CA GLY A 226 -3.57 -6.48 -14.98
C GLY A 226 -3.81 -5.05 -15.46
N ARG A 227 -3.83 -4.06 -14.56
CA ARG A 227 -3.88 -2.64 -14.91
C ARG A 227 -2.51 -2.10 -15.31
N MET A 228 -1.47 -2.53 -14.61
CA MET A 228 -0.12 -2.04 -14.79
C MET A 228 0.65 -2.91 -15.79
N ASP A 229 1.63 -2.33 -16.49
CA ASP A 229 2.59 -3.09 -17.26
C ASP A 229 3.65 -3.67 -16.32
N ASP A 230 3.23 -4.66 -15.54
CA ASP A 230 4.07 -5.41 -14.62
C ASP A 230 4.23 -6.87 -15.11
N TRP A 231 5.26 -7.55 -14.62
CA TRP A 231 5.55 -8.92 -15.02
C TRP A 231 4.93 -9.97 -14.08
N GLU A 232 4.51 -9.56 -12.89
CA GLU A 232 3.97 -10.47 -11.87
C GLU A 232 2.59 -11.02 -12.26
N ASN A 233 1.84 -10.30 -13.09
CA ASN A 233 0.53 -10.74 -13.57
C ASN A 233 0.53 -12.02 -14.44
N LYS A 234 1.68 -12.53 -14.81
CA LYS A 234 1.79 -13.73 -15.69
C LYS A 234 1.71 -15.04 -14.93
N ASP A 235 1.89 -15.04 -13.61
CA ASP A 235 1.81 -16.23 -12.78
C ASP A 235 0.44 -16.29 -12.07
N PRO A 236 -0.40 -17.32 -12.33
CA PRO A 236 -1.72 -17.42 -11.73
C PRO A 236 -1.69 -17.62 -10.21
N ILE A 237 -0.54 -18.02 -9.63
CA ILE A 237 -0.39 -18.22 -8.17
C ILE A 237 0.02 -16.93 -7.47
N ILE A 238 0.87 -16.11 -8.11
CA ILE A 238 1.34 -14.80 -7.59
C ILE A 238 0.75 -13.60 -8.32
N GLY A 239 -0.04 -13.80 -9.35
CA GLY A 239 -0.71 -12.76 -10.14
C GLY A 239 -1.73 -11.92 -9.37
N PHE A 240 -1.81 -12.04 -8.04
CA PHE A 240 -2.60 -11.17 -7.17
C PHE A 240 -1.82 -9.95 -6.67
N ALA A 241 -0.52 -9.85 -6.92
CA ALA A 241 0.27 -8.67 -6.63
C ALA A 241 0.04 -7.58 -7.68
N ALA A 242 0.23 -6.33 -7.28
CA ALA A 242 0.21 -5.16 -8.15
C ALA A 242 1.35 -4.22 -7.77
N GLU A 243 1.85 -3.47 -8.75
CA GLU A 243 2.90 -2.50 -8.55
C GLU A 243 2.37 -1.07 -8.74
N HIS A 244 2.86 -0.15 -7.96
CA HIS A 244 2.62 1.28 -8.11
C HIS A 244 3.61 2.06 -7.23
N VAL A 245 3.20 3.20 -6.69
CA VAL A 245 4.01 4.08 -5.87
C VAL A 245 3.32 4.45 -4.55
N VAL A 246 4.11 4.91 -3.58
CA VAL A 246 3.64 5.69 -2.45
C VAL A 246 4.04 7.15 -2.63
N THR A 247 3.15 8.09 -2.29
CA THR A 247 3.32 9.52 -2.52
C THR A 247 2.76 10.35 -1.36
N ARG A 248 3.18 11.62 -1.27
CA ARG A 248 2.54 12.58 -0.35
C ARG A 248 1.28 13.20 -0.93
N SER A 249 1.19 13.36 -2.25
CA SER A 249 0.03 13.96 -2.93
C SER A 249 -0.70 12.97 -3.83
N VAL A 250 -2.01 13.15 -3.98
CA VAL A 250 -2.82 12.35 -4.90
C VAL A 250 -2.37 12.57 -6.35
N ARG A 251 -2.02 13.81 -6.72
CA ARG A 251 -1.64 14.15 -8.10
C ARG A 251 -0.38 13.44 -8.57
N ASP A 252 0.62 13.25 -7.69
CA ASP A 252 1.81 12.49 -8.06
C ASP A 252 1.50 11.03 -8.33
N SER A 253 0.66 10.42 -7.48
CA SER A 253 0.22 9.04 -7.68
C SER A 253 -0.59 8.90 -8.99
N ALA A 254 -1.54 9.80 -9.26
CA ALA A 254 -2.35 9.77 -10.47
C ALA A 254 -1.51 9.95 -11.75
N ALA A 255 -0.52 10.85 -11.71
CA ALA A 255 0.36 11.06 -12.85
C ALA A 255 1.32 9.87 -13.08
N LEU A 256 1.90 9.30 -12.02
CA LEU A 256 2.74 8.09 -12.12
C LEU A 256 1.91 6.87 -12.54
N PHE A 257 0.66 6.76 -12.09
CA PHE A 257 -0.26 5.72 -12.52
C PHE A 257 -0.46 5.75 -14.04
N ALA A 258 -0.81 6.91 -14.61
CA ALA A 258 -1.02 7.06 -16.05
C ALA A 258 0.21 6.75 -16.90
N LEU A 259 1.42 6.85 -16.32
CA LEU A 259 2.68 6.52 -17.00
C LEU A 259 3.05 5.05 -16.95
N THR A 260 2.53 4.31 -15.97
CA THR A 260 2.87 2.91 -15.70
C THR A 260 1.72 1.95 -15.99
N GLU A 261 0.52 2.44 -16.32
CA GLU A 261 -0.57 1.56 -16.73
C GLU A 261 -0.24 0.85 -18.07
N ASP A 262 -0.81 -0.33 -18.30
CA ASP A 262 -0.60 -1.11 -19.51
C ASP A 262 -1.34 -0.47 -20.71
N HIS A 263 -0.57 0.04 -21.67
CA HIS A 263 -1.06 0.66 -22.89
C HIS A 263 -1.06 -0.29 -24.10
N LYS A 264 -0.76 -1.58 -23.91
CA LYS A 264 -0.72 -2.55 -24.99
C LYS A 264 -2.11 -2.81 -25.55
N PRO A 265 -2.23 -3.21 -26.84
CA PRO A 265 -3.53 -3.48 -27.46
C PRO A 265 -4.35 -4.59 -26.76
N ASN A 266 -3.68 -5.48 -26.03
CA ASN A 266 -4.28 -6.58 -25.27
C ASN A 266 -4.30 -6.35 -23.75
N ALA A 267 -4.16 -5.09 -23.31
CA ALA A 267 -4.30 -4.74 -21.88
C ALA A 267 -5.65 -5.19 -21.33
N SER A 268 -5.67 -5.62 -20.07
CA SER A 268 -6.89 -6.11 -19.40
C SER A 268 -7.98 -5.04 -19.27
N PHE A 269 -7.57 -3.77 -19.27
CA PHE A 269 -8.46 -2.61 -19.12
C PHE A 269 -8.07 -1.50 -20.10
N PRO A 270 -9.03 -0.70 -20.58
CA PRO A 270 -8.70 0.51 -21.31
C PRO A 270 -7.94 1.50 -20.40
N PRO A 271 -6.98 2.27 -20.93
CA PRO A 271 -6.25 3.25 -20.13
C PRO A 271 -7.15 4.26 -19.44
N VAL A 272 -6.85 4.56 -18.17
CA VAL A 272 -7.50 5.63 -17.40
C VAL A 272 -6.95 6.99 -17.78
N GLY A 273 -5.64 7.05 -18.05
CA GLY A 273 -4.91 8.30 -18.25
C GLY A 273 -4.80 9.14 -16.96
N VAL A 274 -4.36 10.37 -17.12
CA VAL A 274 -4.21 11.28 -15.98
C VAL A 274 -5.59 11.67 -15.43
N VAL A 275 -5.75 11.53 -14.12
CA VAL A 275 -6.87 12.09 -13.36
C VAL A 275 -6.35 13.33 -12.63
N ASP A 276 -6.96 14.49 -12.84
CA ASP A 276 -6.44 15.79 -12.41
C ASP A 276 -7.34 16.53 -11.39
N GLY A 277 -8.41 15.88 -10.93
CA GLY A 277 -9.30 16.47 -9.94
C GLY A 277 -10.51 15.62 -9.57
N PRO A 278 -11.37 16.13 -8.68
CA PRO A 278 -12.55 15.43 -8.19
C PRO A 278 -13.69 15.41 -9.21
N ALA A 279 -14.50 14.34 -9.17
CA ALA A 279 -15.76 14.28 -9.91
C ALA A 279 -16.91 14.98 -9.17
N LYS A 280 -17.95 15.36 -9.94
CA LYS A 280 -19.20 15.88 -9.36
C LYS A 280 -20.16 14.79 -8.86
N LYS A 281 -19.95 13.55 -9.27
CA LYS A 281 -20.80 12.40 -8.88
C LYS A 281 -20.71 12.20 -7.37
N ARG A 282 -21.86 12.09 -6.70
CA ARG A 282 -21.92 11.63 -5.31
C ARG A 282 -21.99 10.10 -5.28
N LEU A 283 -21.10 9.52 -4.50
CA LEU A 283 -20.91 8.09 -4.41
C LEU A 283 -21.76 7.49 -3.29
N ARG A 284 -22.12 6.23 -3.43
CA ARG A 284 -22.64 5.40 -2.35
C ARG A 284 -21.45 4.62 -1.76
N ILE A 285 -21.18 4.82 -0.48
CA ILE A 285 -20.03 4.27 0.22
C ILE A 285 -20.51 3.29 1.29
N GLY A 286 -20.16 2.01 1.13
CA GLY A 286 -20.42 0.99 2.13
C GLY A 286 -19.31 0.98 3.20
N VAL A 287 -19.64 1.17 4.47
CA VAL A 287 -18.65 1.17 5.57
C VAL A 287 -18.57 -0.21 6.19
N LEU A 288 -17.40 -0.80 6.09
CA LEU A 288 -17.02 -2.05 6.75
C LEU A 288 -16.12 -1.72 7.95
N LEU A 289 -16.49 -2.15 9.16
CA LEU A 289 -15.68 -1.91 10.36
C LEU A 289 -15.03 -3.18 10.91
N ALA A 290 -15.80 -4.27 11.02
CA ALA A 290 -15.23 -5.55 11.46
C ALA A 290 -14.44 -6.22 10.33
N ASN A 291 -13.36 -6.93 10.67
CA ASN A 291 -12.62 -7.76 9.73
C ASN A 291 -13.43 -9.00 9.29
N GLY A 292 -12.83 -9.88 8.49
CA GLY A 292 -13.47 -11.10 8.01
C GLY A 292 -13.89 -12.06 9.12
N GLU A 293 -13.17 -12.08 10.22
CA GLU A 293 -13.44 -12.90 11.40
C GLU A 293 -14.47 -12.26 12.36
N GLY A 294 -15.02 -11.10 11.99
CA GLY A 294 -15.99 -10.37 12.81
C GLY A 294 -15.38 -9.57 13.97
N HIS A 295 -14.05 -9.47 14.03
CA HIS A 295 -13.35 -8.72 15.06
C HIS A 295 -13.35 -7.22 14.75
N ALA A 296 -13.64 -6.40 15.77
CA ALA A 296 -13.48 -4.96 15.67
C ALA A 296 -12.00 -4.56 15.79
N PRO A 297 -11.55 -3.54 15.03
CA PRO A 297 -10.20 -3.02 15.16
C PRO A 297 -10.02 -2.24 16.47
N THR A 298 -8.77 -1.82 16.74
CA THR A 298 -8.47 -0.98 17.92
C THR A 298 -9.24 0.35 17.89
N PRO A 299 -9.47 0.98 19.08
CA PRO A 299 -10.23 2.22 19.17
C PRO A 299 -9.73 3.35 18.25
N ASP A 300 -8.42 3.48 18.07
CA ASP A 300 -7.83 4.49 17.18
C ASP A 300 -8.19 4.25 15.71
N VAL A 301 -8.21 2.99 15.29
CA VAL A 301 -8.62 2.61 13.94
C VAL A 301 -10.12 2.80 13.74
N VAL A 302 -10.94 2.50 14.77
CA VAL A 302 -12.38 2.84 14.76
C VAL A 302 -12.57 4.34 14.57
N ALA A 303 -11.83 5.16 15.34
CA ALA A 303 -11.91 6.62 15.26
C ALA A 303 -11.48 7.14 13.87
N ALA A 304 -10.42 6.56 13.27
CA ALA A 304 -9.99 6.91 11.92
C ALA A 304 -11.04 6.58 10.87
N ASN A 305 -11.65 5.39 10.96
CA ASN A 305 -12.69 4.95 10.02
C ASN A 305 -13.96 5.80 10.15
N ASP A 306 -14.37 6.14 11.38
CA ASP A 306 -15.51 7.01 11.66
C ASP A 306 -15.26 8.45 11.17
N HIS A 307 -14.03 8.98 11.35
CA HIS A 307 -13.63 10.27 10.80
C HIS A 307 -13.76 10.29 9.28
N ALA A 308 -13.25 9.27 8.58
CA ALA A 308 -13.34 9.17 7.12
C ALA A 308 -14.80 9.06 6.63
N ALA A 309 -15.64 8.28 7.33
CA ALA A 309 -17.06 8.15 7.02
C ALA A 309 -17.81 9.49 7.19
N LYS A 310 -17.56 10.22 8.28
CA LYS A 310 -18.13 11.55 8.52
C LYS A 310 -17.65 12.57 7.50
N LEU A 311 -16.37 12.55 7.12
CA LEU A 311 -15.81 13.42 6.09
C LEU A 311 -16.51 13.17 4.76
N ALA A 312 -16.63 11.91 4.33
CA ALA A 312 -17.30 11.55 3.08
C ALA A 312 -18.79 11.97 3.09
N ALA A 313 -19.51 11.74 4.19
CA ALA A 313 -20.89 12.18 4.34
C ALA A 313 -21.00 13.71 4.29
N GLY A 314 -20.08 14.44 4.92
CA GLY A 314 -20.01 15.91 4.89
C GLY A 314 -19.77 16.49 3.49
N LEU A 315 -19.11 15.71 2.62
CA LEU A 315 -18.91 16.02 1.20
C LEU A 315 -20.13 15.67 0.33
N GLY A 316 -21.20 15.11 0.93
CA GLY A 316 -22.45 14.79 0.27
C GLY A 316 -22.52 13.39 -0.33
N HIS A 317 -21.55 12.51 -0.04
CA HIS A 317 -21.68 11.08 -0.38
C HIS A 317 -22.69 10.39 0.52
N HIS A 318 -23.32 9.31 0.01
CA HIS A 318 -24.21 8.45 0.79
C HIS A 318 -23.37 7.39 1.51
N VAL A 319 -23.48 7.30 2.83
CA VAL A 319 -22.65 6.42 3.66
C VAL A 319 -23.55 5.50 4.45
N ASP A 320 -23.43 4.18 4.21
CA ASP A 320 -24.21 3.14 4.87
C ASP A 320 -23.28 2.02 5.37
N PHE A 321 -23.65 1.37 6.51
CA PHE A 321 -22.89 0.22 7.00
C PHE A 321 -23.19 -1.04 6.17
N VAL A 322 -22.14 -1.81 5.88
CA VAL A 322 -22.22 -3.07 5.13
C VAL A 322 -21.51 -4.20 5.89
N ARG A 323 -21.78 -5.44 5.47
CA ARG A 323 -21.10 -6.65 5.97
C ARG A 323 -20.43 -7.36 4.81
N LEU A 324 -19.37 -8.12 5.12
CA LEU A 324 -18.71 -8.95 4.12
C LEU A 324 -19.67 -9.98 3.52
N PRO A 325 -19.57 -10.25 2.21
CA PRO A 325 -20.42 -11.19 1.50
C PRO A 325 -19.89 -12.63 1.51
N TYR A 326 -18.81 -12.92 2.21
CA TYR A 326 -18.11 -14.21 2.24
C TYR A 326 -17.70 -14.58 3.67
N ASP A 327 -17.30 -15.85 3.87
CA ASP A 327 -16.75 -16.35 5.13
C ASP A 327 -15.29 -15.90 5.28
N GLY A 328 -15.07 -14.95 6.17
CA GLY A 328 -13.75 -14.35 6.36
C GLY A 328 -12.74 -15.27 7.02
N ASP A 329 -13.17 -16.16 7.92
CA ASP A 329 -12.30 -17.14 8.57
C ASP A 329 -11.74 -18.13 7.53
N GLN A 330 -12.61 -18.63 6.65
CA GLN A 330 -12.17 -19.52 5.57
C GLN A 330 -11.31 -18.80 4.54
N PHE A 331 -11.69 -17.57 4.18
CA PHE A 331 -10.92 -16.74 3.25
C PHE A 331 -9.48 -16.55 3.70
N ILE A 332 -9.27 -16.16 4.97
CA ILE A 332 -7.92 -15.85 5.46
C ILE A 332 -7.03 -17.10 5.54
N GLN A 333 -7.62 -18.29 5.84
CA GLN A 333 -6.92 -19.55 5.81
C GLN A 333 -6.50 -19.96 4.37
N ASP A 334 -7.39 -19.76 3.40
CA ASP A 334 -7.11 -20.04 1.99
C ASP A 334 -6.06 -19.08 1.43
N PHE A 335 -6.14 -17.79 1.80
CA PHE A 335 -5.12 -16.81 1.47
C PHE A 335 -3.76 -17.18 2.09
N LEU A 336 -3.72 -17.60 3.34
CA LEU A 336 -2.48 -18.03 4.01
C LEU A 336 -1.86 -19.25 3.31
N LEU A 337 -2.66 -20.22 2.87
CA LEU A 337 -2.15 -21.37 2.12
C LEU A 337 -1.56 -20.94 0.77
N LEU A 338 -2.20 -20.03 0.06
CA LEU A 338 -1.68 -19.44 -1.16
C LEU A 338 -0.35 -18.71 -0.91
N TRP A 339 -0.28 -17.91 0.15
CA TRP A 339 0.92 -17.20 0.60
C TRP A 339 2.06 -18.14 0.95
N ALA A 340 1.75 -19.22 1.67
CA ALA A 340 2.68 -20.29 2.03
C ALA A 340 3.26 -21.01 0.80
N ASN A 341 2.47 -21.21 -0.26
CA ASN A 341 2.97 -21.75 -1.52
C ASN A 341 3.95 -20.81 -2.22
N GLY A 342 3.78 -19.49 -2.10
CA GLY A 342 4.76 -18.51 -2.54
C GLY A 342 6.10 -18.68 -1.83
N ALA A 343 6.07 -18.81 -0.49
CA ALA A 343 7.27 -19.04 0.31
C ALA A 343 7.95 -20.40 -0.01
N LYS A 344 7.15 -21.45 -0.24
CA LYS A 344 7.68 -22.75 -0.68
C LYS A 344 8.42 -22.63 -2.02
N ARG A 345 7.88 -21.91 -2.99
CA ARG A 345 8.57 -21.67 -4.28
C ARG A 345 9.87 -20.91 -4.09
N THR A 346 9.91 -19.92 -3.19
CA THR A 346 11.14 -19.22 -2.81
C THR A 346 12.15 -20.18 -2.23
N ALA A 347 11.75 -21.03 -1.27
CA ALA A 347 12.64 -22.05 -0.66
C ALA A 347 13.14 -23.07 -1.68
N ASP A 348 12.28 -23.55 -2.58
CA ASP A 348 12.65 -24.48 -3.66
C ASP A 348 13.66 -23.83 -4.64
N GLY A 349 13.47 -22.53 -4.96
CA GLY A 349 14.41 -21.74 -5.77
C GLY A 349 15.78 -21.63 -5.12
N VAL A 350 15.82 -21.33 -3.82
CA VAL A 350 17.07 -21.25 -3.03
C VAL A 350 17.74 -22.64 -2.95
N ALA A 351 16.97 -23.70 -2.72
CA ALA A 351 17.50 -25.08 -2.72
C ALA A 351 18.16 -25.45 -4.06
N LYS A 352 17.49 -25.09 -5.16
CA LYS A 352 18.02 -25.32 -6.52
C LYS A 352 19.30 -24.50 -6.78
N ALA A 353 19.31 -23.25 -6.37
CA ALA A 353 20.47 -22.36 -6.59
C ALA A 353 21.69 -22.75 -5.75
N THR A 354 21.48 -23.23 -4.51
CA THR A 354 22.56 -23.54 -3.56
C THR A 354 22.95 -25.02 -3.53
N GLY A 355 22.12 -25.91 -4.10
CA GLY A 355 22.30 -27.37 -4.05
C GLY A 355 22.04 -27.98 -2.68
N ARG A 356 21.49 -27.23 -1.71
CA ARG A 356 21.18 -27.72 -0.36
C ARG A 356 19.79 -27.27 0.11
N LYS A 357 19.21 -28.02 1.07
CA LYS A 357 17.96 -27.61 1.72
C LYS A 357 18.18 -26.27 2.45
N PRO A 358 17.32 -25.26 2.24
CA PRO A 358 17.41 -24.01 2.97
C PRO A 358 17.22 -24.20 4.49
N ASP A 359 18.00 -23.44 5.25
CA ASP A 359 17.98 -23.34 6.69
C ASP A 359 17.97 -21.84 7.09
N ASP A 360 18.06 -21.55 8.38
CA ASP A 360 18.06 -20.19 8.95
C ASP A 360 19.29 -19.33 8.57
N THR A 361 20.30 -19.93 7.96
CA THR A 361 21.44 -19.18 7.37
C THR A 361 21.14 -18.65 5.97
N LEU A 362 20.07 -19.11 5.32
CA LEU A 362 19.68 -18.73 3.96
C LEU A 362 18.35 -18.00 3.91
N LEU A 363 17.37 -18.44 4.72
CA LEU A 363 16.02 -17.88 4.75
C LEU A 363 15.59 -17.62 6.19
N GLU A 364 14.72 -16.65 6.39
CA GLU A 364 14.19 -16.31 7.70
C GLU A 364 13.28 -17.40 8.26
N PRO A 365 13.19 -17.55 9.60
CA PRO A 365 12.32 -18.52 10.26
C PRO A 365 10.87 -18.47 9.79
N PHE A 366 10.33 -17.27 9.53
CA PHE A 366 8.98 -17.10 9.02
C PHE A 366 8.81 -17.68 7.61
N THR A 367 9.73 -17.39 6.69
CA THR A 367 9.73 -17.93 5.32
C THR A 367 9.83 -19.47 5.33
N LEU A 368 10.71 -20.02 6.18
CA LEU A 368 10.86 -21.47 6.36
C LEU A 368 9.59 -22.08 6.94
N GLY A 369 8.95 -21.45 7.92
CA GLY A 369 7.70 -21.91 8.52
C GLY A 369 6.54 -21.94 7.52
N LEU A 370 6.40 -20.91 6.69
CA LEU A 370 5.42 -20.88 5.58
C LEU A 370 5.71 -21.99 4.55
N ALA A 371 6.97 -22.15 4.14
CA ALA A 371 7.36 -23.18 3.18
C ALA A 371 7.05 -24.59 3.71
N ASP A 372 7.31 -24.85 4.99
CA ASP A 372 7.00 -26.11 5.67
C ASP A 372 5.48 -26.32 5.81
N MET A 373 4.71 -25.28 6.12
CA MET A 373 3.25 -25.31 6.11
C MET A 373 2.71 -25.77 4.74
N ALA A 374 3.18 -25.17 3.65
CA ALA A 374 2.79 -25.57 2.29
C ALA A 374 3.23 -26.98 1.94
N ALA A 375 4.41 -27.42 2.40
CA ALA A 375 4.91 -28.77 2.15
C ALA A 375 4.11 -29.86 2.88
N ARG A 376 3.46 -29.53 4.00
CA ARG A 376 2.59 -30.45 4.76
C ARG A 376 1.16 -30.50 4.23
N ALA A 377 0.73 -29.51 3.45
CA ALA A 377 -0.59 -29.50 2.84
C ALA A 377 -0.73 -30.65 1.83
N LYS A 378 -1.94 -31.23 1.74
CA LYS A 378 -2.21 -32.26 0.75
C LYS A 378 -2.26 -31.66 -0.66
N PRO A 379 -1.94 -32.44 -1.71
CA PRO A 379 -1.94 -31.89 -3.08
C PRO A 379 -3.24 -31.26 -3.53
N GLN A 380 -4.39 -31.70 -3.02
CA GLN A 380 -5.71 -31.14 -3.35
C GLN A 380 -6.07 -29.86 -2.56
N ASP A 381 -5.40 -29.57 -1.42
CA ASP A 381 -5.80 -28.48 -0.52
C ASP A 381 -5.64 -27.13 -1.21
N LEU A 382 -4.54 -26.89 -1.92
CA LEU A 382 -4.34 -25.66 -2.68
C LEU A 382 -5.40 -25.48 -3.78
N GLY A 383 -5.71 -26.58 -4.53
CA GLY A 383 -6.74 -26.51 -5.57
C GLY A 383 -8.14 -26.25 -5.01
N GLN A 384 -8.45 -26.72 -3.80
CA GLN A 384 -9.70 -26.41 -3.10
C GLN A 384 -9.72 -24.97 -2.58
N ALA A 385 -8.61 -24.50 -2.01
CA ALA A 385 -8.47 -23.11 -1.57
C ALA A 385 -8.68 -22.13 -2.75
N LEU A 386 -8.04 -22.38 -3.89
CA LEU A 386 -8.22 -21.55 -5.09
C LEU A 386 -9.68 -21.49 -5.55
N LYS A 387 -10.39 -22.63 -5.55
CA LYS A 387 -11.83 -22.63 -5.91
C LYS A 387 -12.70 -21.84 -4.94
N ARG A 388 -12.40 -21.87 -3.62
CA ARG A 388 -13.13 -21.04 -2.66
C ARG A 388 -12.80 -19.57 -2.85
N LEU A 389 -11.53 -19.22 -3.04
CA LEU A 389 -11.12 -17.85 -3.36
C LEU A 389 -11.78 -17.32 -4.65
N GLU A 390 -11.95 -18.14 -5.68
CA GLU A 390 -12.72 -17.78 -6.88
C GLU A 390 -14.19 -17.50 -6.56
N ALA A 391 -14.81 -18.26 -5.67
CA ALA A 391 -16.18 -18.02 -5.21
C ALA A 391 -16.27 -16.72 -4.39
N ASP A 392 -15.28 -16.43 -3.54
CA ASP A 392 -15.21 -15.18 -2.78
C ASP A 392 -15.03 -13.94 -3.69
N VAL A 393 -14.25 -14.07 -4.77
CA VAL A 393 -14.13 -13.03 -5.81
C VAL A 393 -15.49 -12.73 -6.44
N LEU A 394 -16.25 -13.77 -6.80
CA LEU A 394 -17.58 -13.61 -7.37
C LEU A 394 -18.55 -12.97 -6.37
N ALA A 395 -18.49 -13.39 -5.10
CA ALA A 395 -19.29 -12.80 -4.03
C ALA A 395 -18.94 -11.32 -3.82
N TYR A 396 -17.64 -10.99 -3.80
CA TYR A 396 -17.13 -9.62 -3.69
C TYR A 396 -17.62 -8.73 -4.85
N ASP A 397 -17.51 -9.19 -6.10
CA ASP A 397 -17.96 -8.42 -7.25
C ASP A 397 -19.48 -8.22 -7.28
N THR A 398 -20.24 -9.27 -6.94
CA THR A 398 -21.69 -9.23 -6.85
C THR A 398 -22.19 -8.31 -5.74
N TRP A 399 -21.43 -8.22 -4.63
CA TRP A 399 -21.74 -7.40 -3.46
C TRP A 399 -21.99 -5.93 -3.81
N PHE A 400 -21.12 -5.33 -4.63
CA PHE A 400 -21.27 -3.94 -5.08
C PHE A 400 -22.61 -3.72 -5.82
N GLY A 401 -23.02 -4.66 -6.67
CA GLY A 401 -24.29 -4.59 -7.38
C GLY A 401 -25.50 -4.82 -6.48
N ALA A 402 -25.44 -5.82 -5.60
CA ALA A 402 -26.54 -6.19 -4.72
C ALA A 402 -26.92 -5.09 -3.72
N TYR A 403 -25.91 -4.39 -3.18
CA TYR A 403 -26.12 -3.28 -2.23
C TYR A 403 -26.06 -1.90 -2.89
N GLN A 404 -25.83 -1.84 -4.20
CA GLN A 404 -25.78 -0.60 -4.98
C GLN A 404 -24.80 0.46 -4.41
N PHE A 405 -23.64 0.06 -3.91
CA PHE A 405 -22.59 1.00 -3.54
C PHE A 405 -21.46 1.04 -4.60
N ASP A 406 -20.79 2.19 -4.67
CA ASP A 406 -19.71 2.45 -5.62
C ASP A 406 -18.34 2.09 -5.00
N VAL A 407 -18.20 2.34 -3.68
CA VAL A 407 -16.93 2.24 -2.94
C VAL A 407 -17.18 1.60 -1.57
N VAL A 408 -16.23 0.81 -1.10
CA VAL A 408 -16.16 0.32 0.28
C VAL A 408 -15.12 1.11 1.04
N LEU A 409 -15.49 1.67 2.19
CA LEU A 409 -14.62 2.26 3.20
C LEU A 409 -14.39 1.25 4.30
N SER A 410 -13.12 0.97 4.62
CA SER A 410 -12.74 0.07 5.71
C SER A 410 -11.44 0.53 6.39
N PRO A 411 -11.07 -0.03 7.54
CA PRO A 411 -9.69 0.03 8.00
C PRO A 411 -8.71 -0.52 6.95
N VAL A 412 -7.45 -0.08 7.01
CA VAL A 412 -6.35 -0.76 6.29
C VAL A 412 -5.91 -1.99 7.09
N LEU A 413 -5.86 -1.87 8.40
CA LEU A 413 -5.37 -2.85 9.37
C LEU A 413 -6.22 -2.82 10.64
N SER A 414 -6.15 -3.85 11.47
CA SER A 414 -6.87 -3.90 12.76
C SER A 414 -6.27 -2.98 13.83
N SER A 415 -5.02 -2.56 13.68
CA SER A 415 -4.34 -1.66 14.63
C SER A 415 -3.43 -0.66 13.92
N GLY A 416 -2.98 0.37 14.65
CA GLY A 416 -1.93 1.28 14.22
C GLY A 416 -0.55 0.59 14.13
N PRO A 417 0.53 1.36 13.85
CA PRO A 417 1.88 0.82 13.68
C PRO A 417 2.32 -0.03 14.87
N PRO A 418 2.67 -1.34 14.70
CA PRO A 418 3.14 -2.20 15.78
C PRO A 418 4.53 -1.77 16.22
N LYS A 419 4.93 -2.14 17.43
CA LYS A 419 6.33 -1.97 17.86
C LYS A 419 7.23 -2.90 17.07
N LEU A 420 8.46 -2.49 16.86
CA LEU A 420 9.48 -3.33 16.27
C LEU A 420 9.64 -4.63 17.06
N GLY A 421 9.73 -5.75 16.36
CA GLY A 421 9.79 -7.09 16.95
C GLY A 421 8.44 -7.74 17.27
N GLU A 422 7.32 -7.02 17.28
CA GLU A 422 6.00 -7.61 17.60
C GLU A 422 5.48 -8.54 16.49
N ILE A 423 5.77 -8.20 15.24
CA ILE A 423 5.42 -8.99 14.05
C ILE A 423 6.62 -9.17 13.11
N GLY A 424 7.82 -9.21 13.69
CA GLY A 424 9.08 -9.41 12.95
C GLY A 424 9.41 -10.89 12.73
N PRO A 425 10.43 -11.19 11.90
CA PRO A 425 10.76 -12.55 11.46
C PRO A 425 11.27 -13.49 12.55
N LEU A 426 11.68 -12.95 13.71
CA LEU A 426 12.16 -13.72 14.86
C LEU A 426 11.06 -14.15 15.84
N VAL A 427 9.81 -13.70 15.64
CA VAL A 427 8.67 -14.19 16.43
C VAL A 427 8.40 -15.64 16.05
N PRO A 428 8.24 -16.56 17.02
CA PRO A 428 7.92 -17.97 16.71
C PRO A 428 6.70 -18.08 15.77
N PHE A 429 6.79 -18.96 14.79
CA PHE A 429 5.82 -19.07 13.69
C PHE A 429 4.38 -19.29 14.17
N ASP A 430 4.18 -20.15 15.17
CA ASP A 430 2.89 -20.46 15.78
C ASP A 430 2.27 -19.29 16.56
N ILE A 431 3.09 -18.33 16.99
CA ILE A 431 2.66 -17.09 17.62
C ILE A 431 2.43 -16.00 16.56
N LEU A 432 3.32 -15.92 15.55
CA LEU A 432 3.29 -14.88 14.55
C LEU A 432 2.08 -15.00 13.62
N VAL A 433 1.79 -16.20 13.13
CA VAL A 433 0.71 -16.41 12.15
C VAL A 433 -0.65 -15.92 12.68
N PRO A 434 -1.14 -16.31 13.87
CA PRO A 434 -2.41 -15.79 14.39
C PRO A 434 -2.42 -14.25 14.52
N ARG A 435 -1.30 -13.65 14.98
CA ARG A 435 -1.18 -12.18 15.06
C ARG A 435 -1.28 -11.51 13.68
N LEU A 436 -0.67 -12.11 12.67
CA LEU A 436 -0.73 -11.58 11.30
C LEU A 436 -2.13 -11.70 10.72
N MET A 437 -2.85 -12.79 10.95
CA MET A 437 -4.22 -12.99 10.47
C MET A 437 -5.15 -11.91 11.01
N GLU A 438 -5.12 -11.68 12.33
CA GLU A 438 -5.88 -10.61 12.97
C GLU A 438 -5.47 -9.23 12.44
N TYR A 439 -4.15 -8.96 12.31
CA TYR A 439 -3.61 -7.66 11.93
C TYR A 439 -3.95 -7.26 10.49
N VAL A 440 -3.83 -8.17 9.52
CA VAL A 440 -4.01 -7.87 8.08
C VAL A 440 -5.41 -8.19 7.55
N GLY A 441 -6.40 -8.38 8.39
CA GLY A 441 -7.73 -8.90 8.06
C GLY A 441 -8.58 -8.11 7.05
N TYR A 442 -8.08 -7.00 6.48
CA TYR A 442 -8.83 -6.13 5.56
C TYR A 442 -8.25 -6.06 4.15
N THR A 443 -6.92 -6.12 4.00
CA THR A 443 -6.27 -5.81 2.73
C THR A 443 -6.26 -6.96 1.71
N PRO A 444 -6.14 -8.27 2.08
CA PRO A 444 -5.91 -9.35 1.12
C PRO A 444 -7.05 -9.59 0.13
N ILE A 445 -8.30 -9.37 0.53
CA ILE A 445 -9.44 -9.59 -0.38
C ILE A 445 -9.33 -8.77 -1.66
N HIS A 446 -8.83 -7.53 -1.58
CA HIS A 446 -8.67 -6.67 -2.76
C HIS A 446 -7.55 -7.15 -3.69
N ASN A 447 -6.58 -7.91 -3.17
CA ASN A 447 -5.57 -8.59 -3.99
C ASN A 447 -6.19 -9.79 -4.72
N ILE A 448 -6.89 -10.64 -3.99
CA ILE A 448 -7.54 -11.84 -4.53
C ILE A 448 -8.65 -11.47 -5.53
N ALA A 449 -9.47 -10.48 -5.22
CA ALA A 449 -10.49 -9.97 -6.13
C ALA A 449 -9.93 -9.19 -7.33
N GLY A 450 -8.63 -8.87 -7.33
CA GLY A 450 -8.03 -8.03 -8.37
C GLY A 450 -8.59 -6.61 -8.39
N ALA A 451 -9.19 -6.16 -7.29
CA ALA A 451 -9.87 -4.88 -7.17
C ALA A 451 -8.91 -3.76 -6.74
N PRO A 452 -9.08 -2.51 -7.21
CA PRO A 452 -8.26 -1.40 -6.77
C PRO A 452 -8.66 -0.97 -5.36
N ALA A 453 -7.66 -0.59 -4.56
CA ALA A 453 -7.88 -0.08 -3.21
C ALA A 453 -6.78 0.92 -2.83
N MET A 454 -7.14 1.99 -2.14
CA MET A 454 -6.22 3.04 -1.73
C MET A 454 -6.23 3.25 -0.22
N SER A 455 -5.05 3.47 0.37
CA SER A 455 -4.90 4.01 1.72
C SER A 455 -4.81 5.52 1.66
N VAL A 456 -5.66 6.22 2.42
CA VAL A 456 -5.71 7.69 2.48
C VAL A 456 -5.41 8.13 3.91
N PRO A 457 -4.43 9.02 4.14
CA PRO A 457 -3.99 9.43 5.47
C PRO A 457 -4.86 10.56 6.05
N LEU A 458 -6.08 10.23 6.46
CA LEU A 458 -7.07 11.20 6.94
C LEU A 458 -7.01 11.44 8.45
N TYR A 459 -6.31 10.59 9.23
CA TYR A 459 -6.36 10.63 10.67
C TYR A 459 -4.98 10.40 11.31
N TRP A 460 -4.74 11.07 12.43
CA TRP A 460 -3.61 10.87 13.35
C TRP A 460 -4.15 10.67 14.76
N THR A 461 -3.54 9.74 15.50
CA THR A 461 -3.87 9.55 16.93
C THR A 461 -3.49 10.79 17.74
N PRO A 462 -3.99 10.93 18.99
CA PRO A 462 -3.54 12.00 19.89
C PRO A 462 -2.03 12.03 20.11
N GLU A 463 -1.35 10.88 20.01
CA GLU A 463 0.10 10.73 20.15
C GLU A 463 0.85 11.10 18.85
N GLY A 464 0.13 11.41 17.77
CA GLY A 464 0.71 11.84 16.50
C GLY A 464 1.04 10.70 15.53
N LEU A 465 0.55 9.49 15.74
CA LEU A 465 0.73 8.37 14.82
C LEU A 465 -0.32 8.41 13.70
N PRO A 466 0.07 8.30 12.42
CA PRO A 466 -0.88 8.25 11.33
C PRO A 466 -1.63 6.91 11.29
N ILE A 467 -2.92 6.97 10.99
CA ILE A 467 -3.78 5.82 10.73
C ILE A 467 -4.47 6.06 9.38
N GLY A 468 -4.09 5.31 8.36
CA GLY A 468 -4.74 5.37 7.06
C GLY A 468 -6.11 4.70 7.08
N THR A 469 -7.01 5.19 6.23
CA THR A 469 -8.31 4.54 5.94
C THR A 469 -8.32 4.04 4.51
N MET A 470 -8.99 2.91 4.27
CA MET A 470 -8.96 2.27 2.96
C MET A 470 -10.28 2.50 2.21
N PHE A 471 -10.16 2.92 0.95
CA PHE A 471 -11.28 2.97 0.02
C PHE A 471 -11.00 2.01 -1.12
N ALA A 472 -11.94 1.14 -1.42
CA ALA A 472 -11.83 0.13 -2.46
C ALA A 472 -13.04 0.18 -3.40
N ALA A 473 -12.84 -0.20 -4.65
CA ALA A 473 -13.88 -0.24 -5.67
C ALA A 473 -13.80 -1.54 -6.48
N ARG A 474 -14.73 -1.74 -7.41
CA ARG A 474 -14.66 -2.87 -8.37
C ARG A 474 -13.44 -2.74 -9.28
N ALA A 475 -12.97 -3.86 -9.78
CA ALA A 475 -11.87 -3.89 -10.75
C ALA A 475 -12.10 -2.91 -11.91
N GLY A 476 -11.06 -2.18 -12.28
CA GLY A 476 -11.08 -1.17 -13.34
C GLY A 476 -11.58 0.23 -12.94
N GLN A 477 -11.94 0.45 -11.66
CA GLN A 477 -12.52 1.72 -11.19
C GLN A 477 -11.51 2.67 -10.53
N GLU A 478 -10.25 2.65 -10.94
CA GLU A 478 -9.19 3.51 -10.39
C GLU A 478 -9.48 5.00 -10.57
N ARG A 479 -10.06 5.39 -11.74
CA ARG A 479 -10.46 6.78 -11.96
C ARG A 479 -11.36 7.30 -10.84
N MET A 480 -12.38 6.54 -10.48
CA MET A 480 -13.31 6.92 -9.42
C MET A 480 -12.62 7.04 -8.06
N LEU A 481 -11.66 6.15 -7.76
CA LEU A 481 -10.87 6.24 -6.52
C LEU A 481 -9.96 7.48 -6.50
N PHE A 482 -9.30 7.81 -7.61
CA PHE A 482 -8.51 9.04 -7.70
C PHE A 482 -9.38 10.30 -7.57
N GLU A 483 -10.52 10.35 -8.26
CA GLU A 483 -11.48 11.46 -8.15
C GLU A 483 -11.96 11.68 -6.71
N LEU A 484 -12.28 10.58 -5.99
CA LEU A 484 -12.61 10.62 -4.56
C LEU A 484 -11.40 11.06 -3.72
N ALA A 485 -10.20 10.55 -4.01
CA ALA A 485 -8.99 10.91 -3.28
C ALA A 485 -8.67 12.40 -3.37
N TYR A 486 -8.82 13.02 -4.55
CA TYR A 486 -8.67 14.48 -4.72
C TYR A 486 -9.67 15.27 -3.87
N GLU A 487 -10.91 14.81 -3.79
CA GLU A 487 -11.93 15.46 -2.97
C GLU A 487 -11.60 15.36 -1.48
N LEU A 488 -11.15 14.17 -1.03
CA LEU A 488 -10.73 13.95 0.36
C LEU A 488 -9.47 14.75 0.70
N GLU A 489 -8.48 14.81 -0.21
CA GLU A 489 -7.26 15.61 -0.03
C GLU A 489 -7.56 17.10 0.11
N ALA A 490 -8.47 17.61 -0.72
CA ALA A 490 -8.89 19.01 -0.65
C ALA A 490 -9.66 19.34 0.63
N ALA A 491 -10.49 18.41 1.13
CA ALA A 491 -11.32 18.61 2.32
C ALA A 491 -10.55 18.41 3.64
N ASN A 492 -9.57 17.53 3.66
CA ASN A 492 -8.73 17.22 4.82
C ASN A 492 -7.26 17.06 4.38
N PRO A 493 -6.56 18.15 4.03
CA PRO A 493 -5.19 18.10 3.55
C PRO A 493 -4.22 17.54 4.59
N TRP A 494 -3.31 16.69 4.14
CA TRP A 494 -2.32 16.01 5.01
C TRP A 494 -0.86 16.34 4.69
N ALA A 495 -0.55 16.93 3.55
CA ALA A 495 0.82 17.15 3.09
C ALA A 495 1.67 18.03 4.02
N HIS A 496 1.03 18.80 4.91
CA HIS A 496 1.68 19.61 5.94
C HIS A 496 2.07 18.81 7.20
N ARG A 497 1.58 17.58 7.34
CA ARG A 497 1.94 16.70 8.45
C ARG A 497 3.34 16.15 8.24
N ILE A 498 4.23 16.39 9.19
CA ILE A 498 5.65 16.04 9.12
C ILE A 498 5.98 15.14 10.29
N PRO A 499 6.66 14.00 10.08
CA PRO A 499 7.11 13.16 11.17
C PRO A 499 8.20 13.86 12.01
N PRO A 500 8.38 13.49 13.28
CA PRO A 500 9.45 14.03 14.13
C PRO A 500 10.86 13.79 13.56
N VAL A 501 11.07 12.66 12.86
CA VAL A 501 12.34 12.32 12.21
C VAL A 501 12.20 12.56 10.70
N HIS A 502 12.84 13.61 10.23
CA HIS A 502 12.74 14.04 8.82
C HIS A 502 14.00 14.77 8.36
N ALA A 503 14.09 15.00 7.06
CA ALA A 503 15.21 15.66 6.38
C ALA A 503 15.09 17.18 6.33
#